data_f4fa8509c834d4cd2e80b6b9826f373d
#
_entry.id   f4fa8509c834d4cd2e80b6b9826f373d
#
_cell.length_a   1.000
_cell.length_b   1.000
_cell.length_c   1.000
_cell.angle_alpha   90.00
_cell.angle_beta   90.00
_cell.angle_gamma   90.00
#
_symmetry.space_group_name_H-M   'P 1'
#
loop_
_entity.id
_entity.type
_entity.pdbx_description
1 polymer ?
#
loop_
_entity_poly.entity_id
_entity_poly.type
_entity_poly.pdbx_seq_one_letter_code
_entity_poly.pdbx_strand_id
1 'polypeptide(L)'
;AAAVLLAAGAPGKRLALPNARVLIHQPAMQGDRGTATDLQIHAQEINRMRVWMEETLASLTNRTPEEVSQDIDRDKFLSAEQALEYGLVDEVLASRKITRPSA
;
A
#
# COMPACT_ATOMS: atom_id res chain seq x y z
N ALA A 1 -3.83 0.59 4.59
CA ALA A 1 -3.28 -0.56 5.34
C ALA A 1 -3.14 -1.80 4.47
N ALA A 2 -4.07 -2.01 3.54
CA ALA A 2 -4.04 -3.20 2.67
C ALA A 2 -2.76 -3.27 1.82
N ALA A 3 -2.33 -2.14 1.26
CA ALA A 3 -1.12 -2.10 0.45
C ALA A 3 0.13 -2.44 1.27
N VAL A 4 0.20 -1.99 2.51
CA VAL A 4 1.30 -2.32 3.41
C VAL A 4 1.32 -3.80 3.75
N LEU A 5 0.16 -4.38 4.05
CA LEU A 5 0.05 -5.81 4.31
C LEU A 5 0.49 -6.64 3.12
N LEU A 6 0.09 -6.25 1.92
CA LEU A 6 0.49 -6.93 0.70
C LEU A 6 2.00 -6.86 0.51
N ALA A 7 2.57 -5.67 0.61
CA ALA A 7 4.00 -5.46 0.41
C ALA A 7 4.86 -6.12 1.49
N ALA A 8 4.30 -6.32 2.69
CA ALA A 8 4.99 -6.96 3.81
C ALA A 8 5.05 -8.48 3.73
N GLY A 9 4.44 -9.08 2.72
CA GLY A 9 4.52 -10.52 2.51
C GLY A 9 5.96 -10.99 2.28
N ALA A 10 6.17 -12.29 2.36
CA ALA A 10 7.49 -12.87 2.17
C ALA A 10 8.04 -12.53 0.78
N PRO A 11 9.29 -12.05 0.67
CA PRO A 11 9.87 -11.75 -0.63
C PRO A 11 9.81 -12.95 -1.57
N GLY A 12 9.42 -12.69 -2.81
CA GLY A 12 9.22 -13.72 -3.83
C GLY A 12 7.85 -14.39 -3.80
N LYS A 13 7.03 -14.11 -2.77
CA LYS A 13 5.73 -14.76 -2.59
C LYS A 13 4.55 -13.78 -2.57
N ARG A 14 4.78 -12.52 -2.91
CA ARG A 14 3.72 -11.52 -2.99
C ARG A 14 3.12 -11.57 -4.38
N LEU A 15 1.85 -11.94 -4.47
CA LEU A 15 1.19 -12.24 -5.74
C LEU A 15 -0.03 -11.35 -5.96
N ALA A 16 -0.34 -11.07 -7.21
CA ALA A 16 -1.57 -10.39 -7.59
C ALA A 16 -2.22 -11.11 -8.77
N LEU A 17 -3.54 -11.10 -8.80
CA LEU A 17 -4.29 -11.58 -9.94
C LEU A 17 -4.29 -10.52 -11.06
N PRO A 18 -4.42 -10.92 -12.34
CA PRO A 18 -4.26 -9.95 -13.46
C PRO A 18 -5.23 -8.78 -13.43
N ASN A 19 -6.42 -8.96 -12.88
CA ASN A 19 -7.44 -7.92 -12.84
C ASN A 19 -7.49 -7.19 -11.48
N ALA A 20 -6.56 -7.48 -10.59
CA ALA A 20 -6.50 -6.84 -9.29
C ALA A 20 -6.07 -5.37 -9.42
N ARG A 21 -6.49 -4.57 -8.46
CA ARG A 21 -6.05 -3.19 -8.33
C ARG A 21 -5.52 -2.99 -6.92
N VAL A 22 -4.43 -2.29 -6.81
CA VAL A 22 -3.85 -1.93 -5.51
C VAL A 22 -3.97 -0.43 -5.34
N LEU A 23 -4.59 -0.01 -4.24
CA LEU A 23 -4.71 1.40 -3.90
C LEU A 23 -3.66 1.75 -2.86
N ILE A 24 -2.85 2.75 -3.17
CA ILE A 24 -1.99 3.37 -2.17
C ILE A 24 -2.49 4.78 -1.90
N HIS A 25 -2.61 5.10 -0.64
CA HIS A 25 -3.09 6.40 -0.20
C HIS A 25 -2.55 6.70 1.19
N GLN A 26 -2.48 7.99 1.50
CA GLN A 26 -2.07 8.40 2.84
C GLN A 26 -3.18 8.14 3.86
N PRO A 27 -2.83 7.95 5.14
CA PRO A 27 -3.82 7.84 6.19
C PRO A 27 -4.71 9.08 6.23
N ALA A 28 -6.00 8.87 6.33
CA ALA A 28 -6.95 9.97 6.44
C ALA A 28 -7.66 9.90 7.79
N MET A 29 -7.91 11.07 8.36
CA MET A 29 -8.70 11.20 9.56
C MET A 29 -10.16 11.27 9.16
N GLN A 30 -11.00 10.40 9.74
CA GLN A 30 -12.44 10.57 9.64
C GLN A 30 -12.81 11.77 10.46
N GLY A 31 -13.68 12.64 9.90
CA GLY A 31 -14.06 13.88 10.53
C GLY A 31 -14.62 13.70 11.93
N ASP A 32 -13.77 13.82 12.91
CA ASP A 32 -14.15 13.77 14.31
C ASP A 32 -14.48 15.16 14.79
N ARG A 33 -15.59 15.27 15.46
CA ARG A 33 -15.92 16.46 16.24
C ARG A 33 -15.29 16.27 17.61
N GLY A 34 -14.27 17.05 17.89
CA GLY A 34 -13.63 17.03 19.17
C GLY A 34 -13.19 18.42 19.58
N THR A 35 -12.64 18.55 20.77
CA THR A 35 -11.98 19.77 21.18
C THR A 35 -10.77 20.03 20.28
N ALA A 36 -10.30 21.28 20.23
CA ALA A 36 -9.12 21.63 19.47
C ALA A 36 -7.90 20.80 19.91
N THR A 37 -7.79 20.48 21.19
CA THR A 37 -6.71 19.64 21.73
C THR A 37 -6.82 18.22 21.19
N ASP A 38 -8.03 17.64 21.16
CA ASP A 38 -8.25 16.29 20.63
C ASP A 38 -7.93 16.23 19.14
N LEU A 39 -8.35 17.22 18.37
CA LEU A 39 -8.04 17.30 16.94
C LEU A 39 -6.54 17.39 16.70
N GLN A 40 -5.82 18.12 17.55
CA GLN A 40 -4.37 18.24 17.44
C GLN A 40 -3.68 16.91 17.72
N ILE A 41 -4.14 16.17 18.73
CA ILE A 41 -3.62 14.84 19.06
C ILE A 41 -3.86 13.88 17.89
N HIS A 42 -5.06 13.90 17.31
CA HIS A 42 -5.40 13.07 16.15
C HIS A 42 -4.52 13.43 14.93
N ALA A 43 -4.31 14.72 14.69
CA ALA A 43 -3.45 15.17 13.60
C ALA A 43 -2.01 14.69 13.75
N GLN A 44 -1.48 14.73 14.98
CA GLN A 44 -0.14 14.21 15.26
C GLN A 44 -0.06 12.71 15.03
N GLU A 45 -1.09 11.96 15.41
CA GLU A 45 -1.15 10.52 15.22
C GLU A 45 -1.22 10.16 13.74
N ILE A 46 -2.04 10.87 12.97
CA ILE A 46 -2.13 10.67 11.51
C ILE A 46 -0.79 10.96 10.85
N ASN A 47 -0.10 12.02 11.27
CA ASN A 47 1.21 12.34 10.73
C ASN A 47 2.24 11.24 11.05
N ARG A 48 2.19 10.69 12.26
CA ARG A 48 3.07 9.58 12.65
C ARG A 48 2.81 8.34 11.80
N MET A 49 1.54 8.01 11.57
CA MET A 49 1.15 6.89 10.71
C MET A 49 1.61 7.10 9.27
N ARG A 50 1.52 8.33 8.79
CA ARG A 50 1.98 8.69 7.44
C ARG A 50 3.47 8.46 7.29
N VAL A 51 4.28 8.94 8.23
CA VAL A 51 5.72 8.76 8.20
C VAL A 51 6.08 7.27 8.25
N TRP A 52 5.44 6.53 9.13
CA TRP A 52 5.64 5.09 9.24
C TRP A 52 5.30 4.36 7.94
N MET A 53 4.19 4.73 7.31
CA MET A 53 3.76 4.11 6.06
C MET A 53 4.73 4.43 4.92
N GLU A 54 5.17 5.68 4.83
CA GLU A 54 6.14 6.10 3.82
C GLU A 54 7.45 5.32 3.95
N GLU A 55 7.98 5.24 5.16
CA GLU A 55 9.22 4.52 5.43
C GLU A 55 9.06 3.02 5.17
N THR A 56 7.96 2.45 5.60
CA THR A 56 7.70 1.03 5.44
C THR A 56 7.55 0.65 3.97
N LEU A 57 6.73 1.38 3.22
CA LEU A 57 6.57 1.12 1.79
C LEU A 57 7.87 1.36 1.02
N ALA A 58 8.62 2.39 1.39
CA ALA A 58 9.91 2.66 0.75
C ALA A 58 10.87 1.49 0.92
N SER A 59 10.95 0.96 2.14
CA SER A 59 11.81 -0.20 2.43
C SER A 59 11.37 -1.45 1.65
N LEU A 60 10.07 -1.70 1.58
CA LEU A 60 9.53 -2.90 0.95
C LEU A 60 9.51 -2.84 -0.57
N THR A 61 9.59 -1.65 -1.15
CA THR A 61 9.51 -1.45 -2.60
C THR A 61 10.80 -0.92 -3.21
N ASN A 62 11.89 -0.85 -2.45
CA ASN A 62 13.17 -0.30 -2.91
C ASN A 62 13.06 1.14 -3.41
N ARG A 63 12.24 1.94 -2.77
CA ARG A 63 12.05 3.36 -3.11
C ARG A 63 12.48 4.22 -1.93
N THR A 64 12.64 5.51 -2.19
CA THR A 64 12.88 6.45 -1.10
C THR A 64 11.56 6.86 -0.46
N PRO A 65 11.56 7.26 0.83
CA PRO A 65 10.35 7.77 1.47
C PRO A 65 9.75 8.96 0.72
N GLU A 66 10.59 9.81 0.11
CA GLU A 66 10.15 10.96 -0.67
C GLU A 66 9.38 10.56 -1.91
N GLU A 67 9.83 9.52 -2.60
CA GLU A 67 9.11 8.99 -3.76
C GLU A 67 7.76 8.43 -3.36
N VAL A 68 7.71 7.67 -2.27
CA VAL A 68 6.47 7.12 -1.74
C VAL A 68 5.53 8.26 -1.31
N SER A 69 6.06 9.28 -0.65
CA SER A 69 5.27 10.44 -0.23
C SER A 69 4.58 11.11 -1.41
N GLN A 70 5.29 11.31 -2.50
CA GLN A 70 4.71 11.88 -3.71
C GLN A 70 3.63 10.98 -4.30
N ASP A 71 3.85 9.67 -4.29
CA ASP A 71 2.93 8.70 -4.88
C ASP A 71 1.63 8.57 -4.07
N ILE A 72 1.68 8.72 -2.75
CA ILE A 72 0.50 8.59 -1.90
C ILE A 72 -0.19 9.91 -1.59
N ASP A 73 0.35 11.03 -2.07
CA ASP A 73 -0.26 12.35 -1.85
C ASP A 73 -1.69 12.41 -2.39
N ARG A 74 -1.95 11.65 -3.43
CA ARG A 74 -3.30 11.42 -3.94
C ARG A 74 -3.53 9.92 -4.02
N ASP A 75 -4.80 9.51 -3.89
CA ASP A 75 -5.17 8.12 -4.08
C ASP A 75 -4.62 7.63 -5.43
N LYS A 76 -3.79 6.62 -5.39
CA LYS A 76 -3.19 6.06 -6.58
C LYS A 76 -3.62 4.61 -6.74
N PHE A 77 -4.40 4.36 -7.77
CA PHE A 77 -4.80 3.01 -8.13
C PHE A 77 -3.77 2.41 -9.08
N LEU A 78 -3.20 1.30 -8.68
CA LEU A 78 -2.24 0.56 -9.48
C LEU A 78 -2.89 -0.70 -10.03
N SER A 79 -2.69 -0.96 -11.32
CA SER A 79 -3.02 -2.25 -11.89
C SER A 79 -2.07 -3.32 -11.31
N ALA A 80 -2.36 -4.59 -11.57
CA ALA A 80 -1.49 -5.66 -11.11
C ALA A 80 -0.06 -5.50 -11.65
N GLU A 81 0.09 -5.16 -12.92
CA GLU A 81 1.39 -4.93 -13.54
C GLU A 81 2.10 -3.71 -12.97
N GLN A 82 1.36 -2.64 -12.72
CA GLN A 82 1.92 -1.45 -12.09
C GLN A 82 2.36 -1.73 -10.66
N ALA A 83 1.61 -2.55 -9.93
CA ALA A 83 1.99 -2.97 -8.59
C ALA A 83 3.28 -3.80 -8.61
N LEU A 84 3.46 -4.61 -9.63
CA LEU A 84 4.69 -5.38 -9.84
C LEU A 84 5.86 -4.44 -10.09
N GLU A 85 5.73 -3.48 -10.99
CA GLU A 85 6.77 -2.49 -11.29
C GLU A 85 7.10 -1.64 -10.08
N TYR A 86 6.09 -1.30 -9.28
CA TYR A 86 6.29 -0.52 -8.07
C TYR A 86 7.04 -1.32 -6.99
N GLY A 87 6.91 -2.63 -7.01
CA GLY A 87 7.55 -3.50 -6.03
C GLY A 87 6.63 -3.94 -4.90
N LEU A 88 5.33 -3.71 -5.04
CA LEU A 88 4.34 -4.14 -4.05
C LEU A 88 4.09 -5.64 -4.10
N VAL A 89 4.22 -6.22 -5.28
CA VAL A 89 4.11 -7.66 -5.48
C VAL A 89 5.32 -8.18 -6.25
N ASP A 90 5.53 -9.47 -6.20
CA ASP A 90 6.66 -10.13 -6.85
C ASP A 90 6.25 -10.78 -8.16
N GLU A 91 4.97 -11.10 -8.32
CA GLU A 91 4.48 -11.79 -9.50
C GLU A 91 3.02 -11.47 -9.75
N VAL A 92 2.66 -11.32 -11.00
CA VAL A 92 1.27 -11.27 -11.44
C VAL A 92 0.95 -12.64 -12.07
N LEU A 93 -0.07 -13.30 -11.56
CA LEU A 93 -0.49 -14.58 -12.11
C LEU A 93 -1.11 -14.36 -13.48
N ALA A 94 -0.45 -14.87 -14.50
CA ALA A 94 -0.80 -14.58 -15.89
C ALA A 94 -2.12 -15.21 -16.33
N SER A 95 -2.66 -16.13 -15.57
CA SER A 95 -3.86 -16.83 -15.97
C SER A 95 -4.62 -17.34 -14.77
N ARG A 96 -5.94 -17.19 -14.84
CA ARG A 96 -6.86 -17.85 -13.92
C ARG A 96 -6.91 -19.34 -14.11
N LYS A 97 -6.20 -19.86 -15.07
CA LYS A 97 -5.92 -21.28 -15.07
C LYS A 97 -5.03 -21.58 -13.88
N ILE A 98 -5.60 -21.30 -12.74
CA ILE A 98 -5.23 -22.10 -11.63
C ILE A 98 -5.38 -23.49 -12.15
N THR A 99 -4.29 -24.10 -12.44
CA THR A 99 -4.24 -25.52 -12.55
C THR A 99 -4.81 -26.02 -11.26
N ARG A 100 -6.08 -26.24 -11.28
CA ARG A 100 -6.63 -27.09 -10.26
C ARG A 100 -5.75 -28.31 -10.25
N PRO A 101 -5.22 -28.67 -9.08
CA PRO A 101 -4.63 -29.97 -9.02
C PRO A 101 -5.67 -30.89 -9.62
N SER A 102 -5.35 -31.44 -10.75
CA SER A 102 -6.15 -32.46 -11.32
C SER A 102 -6.38 -33.47 -10.22
N ALA A 103 -7.62 -33.49 -9.76
CA ALA A 103 -8.00 -34.54 -8.84
C ALA A 103 -7.51 -35.85 -9.36
#